data_ab1169ec669962cf4e40efa7bd4c6567
#
_entry.id   ab1169ec669962cf4e40efa7bd4c6567
#
_cell.length_a   1.000
_cell.length_b   1.000
_cell.length_c   1.000
_cell.angle_alpha   90.00
_cell.angle_beta   90.00
_cell.angle_gamma   90.00
#
_symmetry.space_group_name_H-M   'P 1'
#
loop_
_entity.id
_entity.type
_entity.pdbx_description
1 polymer ?
#
loop_
_entity_poly.entity_id
_entity_poly.type
_entity_poly.pdbx_seq_one_letter_code
_entity_poly.pdbx_strand_id
1 'polypeptide(L)'
;RVIIDFVMNHTSDSHPWFQSSRADPDDPYSNYYVWSDTDDAYSDARIIFCDTEDSNWSWDSERKQFYWHRFFHHQPDLNFEEPRVMEEMLGAVRFWMNLGIDGFRLDAVPYLIEAEGTNCENLPKTHQILKQLRAMVDEEYPGRILLCEANQWPDGVVEYFGDGDECQMAFHFPVMPRLYMGLRRGSRECISK
;
A
#
# COMPACT_ATOMS: atom_id res chain seq x y z
N ARG A 1 -0.26 -22.60 -10.65
CA ARG A 1 -0.43 -21.75 -9.48
C ARG A 1 -0.89 -20.37 -9.90
N VAL A 2 -1.74 -19.74 -9.10
CA VAL A 2 -2.33 -18.42 -9.39
C VAL A 2 -1.99 -17.48 -8.23
N ILE A 3 -1.34 -16.37 -8.56
CA ILE A 3 -1.15 -15.22 -7.65
C ILE A 3 -1.97 -14.09 -8.25
N ILE A 4 -2.79 -13.44 -7.44
CA ILE A 4 -3.58 -12.28 -7.86
C ILE A 4 -3.06 -11.01 -7.22
N ASP A 5 -3.36 -9.89 -7.85
CA ASP A 5 -3.05 -8.57 -7.33
C ASP A 5 -3.99 -8.20 -6.18
N PHE A 6 -3.46 -7.67 -5.11
CA PHE A 6 -4.22 -7.23 -3.95
C PHE A 6 -3.81 -5.82 -3.55
N VAL A 7 -4.66 -4.88 -3.90
CA VAL A 7 -4.50 -3.47 -3.57
C VAL A 7 -5.15 -3.22 -2.23
N MET A 8 -4.35 -3.08 -1.19
CA MET A 8 -4.84 -2.81 0.16
C MET A 8 -4.65 -1.36 0.61
N ASN A 9 -3.86 -0.57 -0.11
CA ASN A 9 -3.56 0.81 0.24
C ASN A 9 -4.74 1.76 0.01
N HIS A 10 -5.50 1.58 -1.05
CA HIS A 10 -6.54 2.51 -1.48
C HIS A 10 -7.71 1.80 -2.16
N THR A 11 -8.79 2.53 -2.37
CA THR A 11 -9.91 2.09 -3.22
C THR A 11 -10.13 3.08 -4.35
N SER A 12 -11.06 2.77 -5.26
CA SER A 12 -11.64 3.81 -6.12
C SER A 12 -12.46 4.81 -5.30
N ASP A 13 -12.50 6.05 -5.72
CA ASP A 13 -13.44 7.07 -5.20
C ASP A 13 -14.92 6.69 -5.42
N SER A 14 -15.19 5.79 -6.37
CA SER A 14 -16.53 5.23 -6.61
C SER A 14 -16.86 4.04 -5.70
N HIS A 15 -15.93 3.62 -4.82
CA HIS A 15 -16.17 2.51 -3.90
C HIS A 15 -17.28 2.86 -2.89
N PRO A 16 -18.20 1.93 -2.57
CA PRO A 16 -19.28 2.21 -1.63
C PRO A 16 -18.83 2.76 -0.27
N TRP A 17 -17.70 2.30 0.26
CA TRP A 17 -17.14 2.82 1.51
C TRP A 17 -16.76 4.30 1.40
N PHE A 18 -16.11 4.70 0.29
CA PHE A 18 -15.75 6.10 0.10
C PHE A 18 -16.98 6.97 -0.10
N GLN A 19 -17.95 6.51 -0.90
CA GLN A 19 -19.20 7.24 -1.12
C GLN A 19 -19.99 7.43 0.17
N SER A 20 -20.03 6.41 1.05
CA SER A 20 -20.67 6.49 2.35
C SER A 20 -19.90 7.44 3.29
N SER A 21 -18.58 7.27 3.36
CA SER A 21 -17.67 8.11 4.16
C SER A 21 -17.77 9.60 3.81
N ARG A 22 -17.87 9.94 2.52
CA ARG A 22 -17.97 11.35 2.07
C ARG A 22 -19.32 11.97 2.35
N ALA A 23 -20.40 11.18 2.28
CA ALA A 23 -21.78 11.66 2.41
C ALA A 23 -22.15 11.98 3.87
N ASP A 24 -21.62 11.25 4.85
CA ASP A 24 -21.96 11.41 6.26
C ASP A 24 -20.73 11.17 7.16
N PRO A 25 -20.27 12.21 7.88
CA PRO A 25 -19.18 12.07 8.86
C PRO A 25 -19.48 11.12 10.03
N ASP A 26 -20.73 10.84 10.31
CA ASP A 26 -21.14 9.92 11.37
C ASP A 26 -21.41 8.48 10.87
N ASP A 27 -21.23 8.24 9.55
CA ASP A 27 -21.39 6.92 8.96
C ASP A 27 -20.33 5.93 9.50
N PRO A 28 -20.66 4.63 9.65
CA PRO A 28 -19.70 3.61 10.06
C PRO A 28 -18.41 3.56 9.22
N TYR A 29 -18.47 3.93 7.96
CA TYR A 29 -17.30 3.98 7.07
C TYR A 29 -16.56 5.33 7.11
N SER A 30 -17.03 6.31 7.90
CA SER A 30 -16.46 7.66 7.93
C SER A 30 -14.93 7.67 8.14
N ASN A 31 -14.42 6.82 9.03
CA ASN A 31 -13.00 6.74 9.37
C ASN A 31 -12.21 5.72 8.54
N TYR A 32 -12.82 5.11 7.51
CA TYR A 32 -12.11 4.17 6.62
C TYR A 32 -11.11 4.87 5.71
N TYR A 33 -11.21 6.19 5.57
CA TYR A 33 -10.29 7.02 4.78
C TYR A 33 -9.70 8.13 5.66
N VAL A 34 -8.59 8.68 5.20
CA VAL A 34 -7.88 9.74 5.93
C VAL A 34 -8.45 11.10 5.51
N TRP A 35 -9.13 11.76 6.42
CA TRP A 35 -9.75 13.08 6.22
C TRP A 35 -9.09 14.15 7.06
N SER A 36 -9.06 15.39 6.56
CA SER A 36 -8.52 16.56 7.26
C SER A 36 -9.29 17.83 6.91
N ASP A 37 -9.35 18.77 7.85
CA ASP A 37 -9.90 20.12 7.58
C ASP A 37 -8.93 20.99 6.78
N THR A 38 -7.65 20.61 6.73
CA THR A 38 -6.57 21.32 6.01
C THR A 38 -5.77 20.34 5.16
N ASP A 39 -4.98 20.85 4.22
CA ASP A 39 -4.13 20.10 3.30
C ASP A 39 -2.62 20.20 3.65
N ASP A 40 -2.29 20.66 4.85
CA ASP A 40 -0.92 20.88 5.30
C ASP A 40 -0.31 19.74 6.10
N ALA A 41 -1.11 18.74 6.52
CA ALA A 41 -0.60 17.56 7.20
C ALA A 41 0.25 16.68 6.25
N TYR A 42 1.20 15.94 6.84
CA TYR A 42 2.11 15.03 6.14
C TYR A 42 2.92 15.69 5.02
N SER A 43 3.32 16.94 5.21
CA SER A 43 4.01 17.77 4.20
C SER A 43 5.36 17.20 3.73
N ASP A 44 5.99 16.31 4.53
CA ASP A 44 7.24 15.63 4.17
C ASP A 44 7.02 14.44 3.21
N ALA A 45 5.76 14.06 2.96
CA ALA A 45 5.42 13.00 2.03
C ALA A 45 5.51 13.50 0.58
N ARG A 46 6.41 12.91 -0.22
CA ARG A 46 6.55 13.27 -1.63
C ARG A 46 5.29 12.95 -2.44
N ILE A 47 5.02 13.74 -3.47
CA ILE A 47 4.03 13.40 -4.50
C ILE A 47 4.66 12.36 -5.44
N ILE A 48 3.99 11.23 -5.65
CA ILE A 48 4.50 10.14 -6.49
C ILE A 48 4.31 10.45 -7.96
N PHE A 49 3.13 10.90 -8.36
CA PHE A 49 2.79 11.22 -9.76
C PHE A 49 2.78 12.74 -10.00
N CYS A 50 3.93 13.38 -9.79
CA CYS A 50 4.11 14.84 -9.90
C CYS A 50 3.87 15.42 -11.32
N ASP A 51 3.61 14.61 -12.32
CA ASP A 51 3.20 14.99 -13.66
C ASP A 51 1.67 15.11 -13.81
N THR A 52 0.91 14.58 -12.86
CA THR A 52 -0.56 14.56 -12.89
C THR A 52 -1.23 15.06 -11.61
N GLU A 53 -0.52 15.02 -10.48
CA GLU A 53 -1.03 15.42 -9.17
C GLU A 53 -0.18 16.56 -8.58
N ASP A 54 -0.84 17.60 -8.07
CA ASP A 54 -0.19 18.75 -7.44
C ASP A 54 -0.08 18.62 -5.91
N SER A 55 -0.84 17.69 -5.31
CA SER A 55 -0.89 17.44 -3.87
C SER A 55 -1.23 15.98 -3.59
N ASN A 56 -0.91 15.49 -2.39
CA ASN A 56 -1.44 14.24 -1.85
C ASN A 56 -2.81 14.43 -1.17
N TRP A 57 -3.33 15.65 -1.15
CA TRP A 57 -4.65 15.99 -0.61
C TRP A 57 -5.56 16.52 -1.71
N SER A 58 -6.82 16.07 -1.72
CA SER A 58 -7.86 16.59 -2.60
C SER A 58 -9.09 17.03 -1.82
N TRP A 59 -9.64 18.20 -2.21
CA TRP A 59 -10.85 18.74 -1.58
C TRP A 59 -12.09 17.99 -2.03
N ASP A 60 -12.88 17.52 -1.06
CA ASP A 60 -14.22 16.96 -1.31
C ASP A 60 -15.30 18.00 -0.96
N SER A 61 -16.09 18.40 -1.97
CA SER A 61 -17.10 19.43 -1.83
C SER A 61 -18.37 18.96 -1.10
N GLU A 62 -18.61 17.65 -1.02
CA GLU A 62 -19.75 17.05 -0.33
C GLU A 62 -19.45 16.96 1.16
N ARG A 63 -18.33 16.36 1.55
CA ARG A 63 -17.89 16.26 2.94
C ARG A 63 -17.33 17.58 3.49
N LYS A 64 -16.86 18.48 2.62
CA LYS A 64 -16.19 19.76 2.96
C LYS A 64 -14.92 19.56 3.79
N GLN A 65 -14.17 18.55 3.44
CA GLN A 65 -12.86 18.22 3.98
C GLN A 65 -11.93 17.79 2.86
N PHE A 66 -10.63 17.74 3.13
CA PHE A 66 -9.63 17.12 2.28
C PHE A 66 -9.54 15.63 2.62
N TYR A 67 -9.36 14.78 1.59
CA TYR A 67 -9.00 13.38 1.76
C TYR A 67 -7.59 13.14 1.21
N TRP A 68 -6.91 12.21 1.86
CA TRP A 68 -5.57 11.79 1.49
C TRP A 68 -5.59 10.76 0.35
N HIS A 69 -4.64 10.91 -0.59
CA HIS A 69 -4.36 9.93 -1.63
C HIS A 69 -2.87 9.94 -1.94
N ARG A 70 -2.23 8.79 -1.89
CA ARG A 70 -0.81 8.69 -2.18
C ARG A 70 -0.50 8.65 -3.68
N PHE A 71 -1.48 8.19 -4.46
CA PHE A 71 -1.40 8.02 -5.91
C PHE A 71 -2.29 9.05 -6.61
N PHE A 72 -3.32 8.63 -7.31
CA PHE A 72 -4.23 9.55 -8.00
C PHE A 72 -5.36 10.02 -7.07
N HIS A 73 -5.87 11.22 -7.30
CA HIS A 73 -7.00 11.78 -6.55
C HIS A 73 -8.27 10.90 -6.56
N HIS A 74 -8.45 10.06 -7.59
CA HIS A 74 -9.56 9.10 -7.65
C HIS A 74 -9.26 7.75 -6.94
N GLN A 75 -8.14 7.69 -6.21
CA GLN A 75 -7.69 6.53 -5.43
C GLN A 75 -7.44 6.93 -3.97
N PRO A 76 -8.50 7.26 -3.20
CA PRO A 76 -8.37 7.64 -1.80
C PRO A 76 -7.77 6.51 -0.97
N ASP A 77 -6.81 6.85 -0.11
CA ASP A 77 -6.11 5.89 0.73
C ASP A 77 -6.97 5.45 1.91
N LEU A 78 -6.87 4.16 2.22
CA LEU A 78 -7.53 3.56 3.37
C LEU A 78 -6.77 3.89 4.67
N ASN A 79 -7.51 4.19 5.71
CA ASN A 79 -6.99 4.53 7.02
C ASN A 79 -6.74 3.28 7.87
N PHE A 80 -5.51 2.77 7.90
CA PHE A 80 -5.14 1.63 8.74
C PHE A 80 -5.01 1.96 10.24
N GLU A 81 -5.22 3.23 10.64
CA GLU A 81 -5.44 3.58 12.05
C GLU A 81 -6.84 3.15 12.54
N GLU A 82 -7.79 2.94 11.62
CA GLU A 82 -9.10 2.38 11.89
C GLU A 82 -9.01 0.83 11.85
N PRO A 83 -9.16 0.13 12.99
CA PRO A 83 -8.96 -1.34 13.04
C PRO A 83 -9.88 -2.13 12.11
N ARG A 84 -11.09 -1.62 11.83
CA ARG A 84 -12.04 -2.27 10.93
C ARG A 84 -11.53 -2.35 9.49
N VAL A 85 -10.70 -1.41 9.06
CA VAL A 85 -10.06 -1.48 7.73
C VAL A 85 -9.21 -2.73 7.61
N MET A 86 -8.41 -3.04 8.64
CA MET A 86 -7.62 -4.28 8.63
C MET A 86 -8.50 -5.53 8.65
N GLU A 87 -9.59 -5.53 9.43
CA GLU A 87 -10.54 -6.65 9.47
C GLU A 87 -11.17 -6.92 8.10
N GLU A 88 -11.57 -5.86 7.37
CA GLU A 88 -12.10 -5.97 6.01
C GLU A 88 -11.04 -6.52 5.03
N MET A 89 -9.79 -6.04 5.12
CA MET A 89 -8.70 -6.55 4.28
C MET A 89 -8.45 -8.04 4.55
N LEU A 90 -8.41 -8.46 5.80
CA LEU A 90 -8.30 -9.89 6.16
C LEU A 90 -9.50 -10.70 5.65
N GLY A 91 -10.70 -10.14 5.70
CA GLY A 91 -11.91 -10.72 5.11
C GLY A 91 -11.79 -10.93 3.61
N ALA A 92 -11.30 -9.92 2.88
CA ALA A 92 -11.05 -10.00 1.44
C ALA A 92 -9.98 -11.06 1.10
N VAL A 93 -8.91 -11.15 1.89
CA VAL A 93 -7.88 -12.19 1.73
C VAL A 93 -8.48 -13.58 1.90
N ARG A 94 -9.29 -13.81 2.95
CA ARG A 94 -9.97 -15.08 3.17
C ARG A 94 -10.90 -15.45 2.02
N PHE A 95 -11.65 -14.47 1.49
CA PHE A 95 -12.51 -14.70 0.34
C PHE A 95 -11.75 -15.29 -0.86
N TRP A 96 -10.65 -14.66 -1.26
CA TRP A 96 -9.86 -15.11 -2.40
C TRP A 96 -9.10 -16.41 -2.13
N MET A 97 -8.55 -16.59 -0.92
CA MET A 97 -7.87 -17.82 -0.53
C MET A 97 -8.82 -19.03 -0.53
N ASN A 98 -10.08 -18.84 -0.10
CA ASN A 98 -11.11 -19.87 -0.15
C ASN A 98 -11.51 -20.26 -1.58
N LEU A 99 -11.32 -19.37 -2.56
CA LEU A 99 -11.46 -19.71 -3.98
C LEU A 99 -10.27 -20.53 -4.53
N GLY A 100 -9.22 -20.72 -3.74
CA GLY A 100 -8.11 -21.63 -4.05
C GLY A 100 -6.92 -20.98 -4.74
N ILE A 101 -6.76 -19.65 -4.68
CA ILE A 101 -5.54 -18.99 -5.19
C ILE A 101 -4.31 -19.41 -4.38
N ASP A 102 -3.11 -19.31 -4.97
CA ASP A 102 -1.85 -19.71 -4.36
C ASP A 102 -1.14 -18.57 -3.62
N GLY A 103 -1.58 -17.33 -3.80
CA GLY A 103 -0.98 -16.19 -3.12
C GLY A 103 -1.44 -14.83 -3.64
N PHE A 104 -0.87 -13.79 -3.07
CA PHE A 104 -1.11 -12.40 -3.46
C PHE A 104 0.17 -11.68 -3.84
N ARG A 105 0.09 -10.79 -4.84
CA ARG A 105 1.00 -9.67 -4.99
C ARG A 105 0.37 -8.49 -4.23
N LEU A 106 1.02 -8.07 -3.14
CA LEU A 106 0.59 -6.94 -2.33
C LEU A 106 1.10 -5.65 -2.96
N ASP A 107 0.17 -4.86 -3.49
CA ASP A 107 0.44 -3.58 -4.13
C ASP A 107 0.79 -2.52 -3.09
N ALA A 108 1.74 -1.65 -3.42
CA ALA A 108 2.01 -0.38 -2.74
C ALA A 108 2.21 -0.47 -1.20
N VAL A 109 2.75 -1.58 -0.70
CA VAL A 109 2.88 -1.82 0.76
C VAL A 109 3.66 -0.77 1.55
N PRO A 110 4.63 -0.01 1.00
CA PRO A 110 5.32 1.04 1.76
C PRO A 110 4.44 2.18 2.25
N TYR A 111 3.26 2.37 1.67
CA TYR A 111 2.45 3.58 1.80
C TYR A 111 1.21 3.43 2.69
N LEU A 112 1.07 2.30 3.41
CA LEU A 112 -0.13 1.96 4.19
C LEU A 112 -0.39 2.86 5.41
N ILE A 113 0.59 3.65 5.84
CA ILE A 113 0.50 4.43 7.08
C ILE A 113 0.98 5.86 6.84
N GLU A 114 0.18 6.82 7.30
CA GLU A 114 0.53 8.22 7.39
C GLU A 114 0.97 8.57 8.83
N ALA A 115 2.05 9.32 8.95
CA ALA A 115 2.51 9.84 10.23
C ALA A 115 3.17 11.21 10.07
N GLU A 116 2.75 12.17 10.89
CA GLU A 116 3.30 13.52 10.87
C GLU A 116 4.81 13.54 11.16
N GLY A 117 5.54 14.40 10.43
CA GLY A 117 7.00 14.49 10.54
C GLY A 117 7.76 13.32 9.93
N THR A 118 7.10 12.53 9.07
CA THR A 118 7.71 11.44 8.29
C THR A 118 7.38 11.57 6.81
N ASN A 119 8.09 10.82 5.97
CA ASN A 119 7.77 10.74 4.53
C ASN A 119 6.56 9.83 4.22
N CYS A 120 5.90 9.26 5.22
CA CYS A 120 4.81 8.29 5.08
C CYS A 120 5.17 7.08 4.21
N GLU A 121 6.41 6.60 4.32
CA GLU A 121 6.90 5.42 3.61
C GLU A 121 7.66 4.50 4.56
N ASN A 122 7.43 3.19 4.44
CA ASN A 122 8.20 2.17 5.16
C ASN A 122 8.21 2.36 6.68
N LEU A 123 7.07 2.71 7.26
CA LEU A 123 6.97 2.98 8.69
C LEU A 123 6.87 1.68 9.51
N PRO A 124 7.31 1.67 10.78
CA PRO A 124 7.24 0.47 11.62
C PRO A 124 5.84 -0.16 11.71
N LYS A 125 4.79 0.64 11.64
CA LYS A 125 3.41 0.15 11.67
C LYS A 125 3.01 -0.57 10.39
N THR A 126 3.57 -0.18 9.24
CA THR A 126 3.43 -0.91 7.97
C THR A 126 3.87 -2.38 8.14
N HIS A 127 5.03 -2.60 8.77
CA HIS A 127 5.54 -3.95 9.04
C HIS A 127 4.64 -4.73 10.01
N GLN A 128 4.02 -4.07 11.00
CA GLN A 128 3.06 -4.73 11.90
C GLN A 128 1.82 -5.22 11.14
N ILE A 129 1.32 -4.43 10.18
CA ILE A 129 0.21 -4.82 9.30
C ILE A 129 0.58 -6.06 8.48
N LEU A 130 1.77 -6.06 7.88
CA LEU A 130 2.25 -7.20 7.09
C LEU A 130 2.44 -8.46 7.93
N LYS A 131 2.96 -8.34 9.15
CA LYS A 131 3.08 -9.44 10.10
C LYS A 131 1.71 -10.01 10.50
N GLN A 132 0.74 -9.15 10.73
CA GLN A 132 -0.63 -9.58 11.05
C GLN A 132 -1.26 -10.33 9.86
N LEU A 133 -1.12 -9.80 8.64
CA LEU A 133 -1.58 -10.46 7.43
C LEU A 133 -0.89 -11.81 7.24
N ARG A 134 0.44 -11.85 7.37
CA ARG A 134 1.22 -13.06 7.23
C ARG A 134 0.84 -14.13 8.25
N ALA A 135 0.68 -13.75 9.52
CA ALA A 135 0.30 -14.68 10.58
C ALA A 135 -1.05 -15.35 10.28
N MET A 136 -2.05 -14.58 9.83
CA MET A 136 -3.35 -15.14 9.43
C MET A 136 -3.22 -16.09 8.24
N VAL A 137 -2.43 -15.71 7.23
CA VAL A 137 -2.22 -16.57 6.04
C VAL A 137 -1.51 -17.87 6.40
N ASP A 138 -0.50 -17.83 7.24
CA ASP A 138 0.22 -19.03 7.67
C ASP A 138 -0.65 -19.97 8.52
N GLU A 139 -1.51 -19.41 9.38
CA GLU A 139 -2.42 -20.17 10.24
C GLU A 139 -3.56 -20.82 9.46
N GLU A 140 -4.25 -20.03 8.62
CA GLU A 140 -5.49 -20.46 7.97
C GLU A 140 -5.25 -21.09 6.58
N TYR A 141 -4.15 -20.73 5.89
CA TYR A 141 -3.87 -21.13 4.49
C TYR A 141 -2.39 -21.53 4.29
N PRO A 142 -1.91 -22.56 4.97
CA PRO A 142 -0.48 -22.93 4.94
C PRO A 142 0.03 -23.18 3.52
N GLY A 143 1.24 -22.69 3.23
CA GLY A 143 1.90 -22.82 1.93
C GLY A 143 1.47 -21.84 0.87
N ARG A 144 0.73 -20.79 1.22
CA ARG A 144 0.42 -19.66 0.34
C ARG A 144 1.54 -18.62 0.39
N ILE A 145 1.59 -17.76 -0.63
CA ILE A 145 2.70 -16.82 -0.85
C ILE A 145 2.20 -15.39 -0.80
N LEU A 146 2.95 -14.53 -0.12
CA LEU A 146 2.84 -13.08 -0.19
C LEU A 146 4.07 -12.53 -0.90
N LEU A 147 3.84 -11.86 -2.03
CA LEU A 147 4.84 -11.14 -2.82
C LEU A 147 4.61 -9.65 -2.66
N CYS A 148 5.50 -8.91 -2.02
CA CYS A 148 5.31 -7.48 -1.84
C CYS A 148 5.87 -6.65 -3.00
N GLU A 149 5.16 -5.60 -3.35
CA GLU A 149 5.67 -4.49 -4.15
C GLU A 149 6.14 -3.37 -3.23
N ALA A 150 7.40 -3.46 -2.84
CA ALA A 150 8.09 -2.42 -2.08
C ALA A 150 9.12 -1.74 -3.00
N ASN A 151 8.74 -0.57 -3.56
CA ASN A 151 9.64 0.22 -4.42
C ASN A 151 10.66 0.97 -3.56
N GLN A 152 11.56 0.22 -2.96
CA GLN A 152 12.64 0.68 -2.10
C GLN A 152 14.01 0.29 -2.68
N TRP A 153 15.08 0.88 -2.16
CA TRP A 153 16.42 0.39 -2.40
C TRP A 153 16.61 -1.01 -1.80
N PRO A 154 17.58 -1.81 -2.28
CA PRO A 154 17.75 -3.18 -1.81
C PRO A 154 17.82 -3.34 -0.29
N ASP A 155 18.48 -2.41 0.40
CA ASP A 155 18.57 -2.44 1.87
C ASP A 155 17.21 -2.24 2.54
N GLY A 156 16.35 -1.38 2.00
CA GLY A 156 14.97 -1.20 2.48
C GLY A 156 14.04 -2.36 2.11
N VAL A 157 14.23 -2.98 0.93
CA VAL A 157 13.41 -4.13 0.53
C VAL A 157 13.62 -5.34 1.45
N VAL A 158 14.81 -5.52 2.00
CA VAL A 158 15.11 -6.62 2.93
C VAL A 158 14.24 -6.57 4.18
N GLU A 159 13.84 -5.39 4.63
CA GLU A 159 12.98 -5.22 5.81
C GLU A 159 11.61 -5.89 5.64
N TYR A 160 11.10 -5.99 4.39
CA TYR A 160 9.80 -6.62 4.09
C TYR A 160 9.77 -8.15 4.20
N PHE A 161 10.91 -8.78 4.46
CA PHE A 161 10.95 -10.20 4.83
C PHE A 161 10.80 -10.41 6.35
N GLY A 162 11.03 -9.35 7.15
CA GLY A 162 11.06 -9.41 8.60
C GLY A 162 12.05 -10.47 9.11
N ASP A 163 11.70 -11.17 10.14
CA ASP A 163 12.40 -12.37 10.62
C ASP A 163 11.84 -13.66 9.95
N GLY A 164 11.32 -13.55 8.73
CA GLY A 164 10.58 -14.59 8.02
C GLY A 164 9.07 -14.58 8.33
N ASP A 165 8.59 -13.51 8.97
CA ASP A 165 7.22 -13.32 9.45
C ASP A 165 6.44 -12.22 8.68
N GLU A 166 6.98 -11.73 7.57
CA GLU A 166 6.33 -10.81 6.64
C GLU A 166 6.17 -11.46 5.27
N CYS A 167 6.60 -10.83 4.18
CA CYS A 167 6.45 -11.39 2.85
C CYS A 167 7.51 -12.46 2.56
N GLN A 168 7.16 -13.46 1.76
CA GLN A 168 8.13 -14.47 1.31
C GLN A 168 8.91 -14.02 0.09
N MET A 169 8.39 -13.06 -0.67
CA MET A 169 8.99 -12.55 -1.91
C MET A 169 8.82 -11.05 -2.01
N ALA A 170 9.76 -10.40 -2.69
CA ALA A 170 9.69 -8.99 -3.05
C ALA A 170 10.20 -8.77 -4.47
N PHE A 171 9.66 -7.75 -5.16
CA PHE A 171 10.22 -7.30 -6.43
C PHE A 171 11.54 -6.59 -6.21
N HIS A 172 12.52 -6.88 -7.05
CA HIS A 172 13.79 -6.20 -7.07
C HIS A 172 13.80 -5.12 -8.16
N PHE A 173 13.20 -3.97 -7.90
CA PHE A 173 13.06 -2.87 -8.88
C PHE A 173 14.38 -2.42 -9.55
N PRO A 174 15.52 -2.30 -8.85
CA PRO A 174 16.76 -1.85 -9.47
C PRO A 174 17.36 -2.82 -10.51
N VAL A 175 16.99 -4.10 -10.49
CA VAL A 175 17.61 -5.12 -11.38
C VAL A 175 17.33 -4.84 -12.84
N MET A 176 16.10 -4.54 -13.21
CA MET A 176 15.75 -4.36 -14.62
C MET A 176 16.42 -3.14 -15.28
N PRO A 177 16.34 -1.91 -14.72
CA PRO A 177 17.04 -0.78 -15.30
C PRO A 177 18.55 -0.98 -15.37
N ARG A 178 19.16 -1.66 -14.38
CA ARG A 178 20.59 -1.98 -14.39
C ARG A 178 20.96 -2.96 -15.49
N LEU A 179 20.17 -4.00 -15.72
CA LEU A 179 20.35 -4.94 -16.83
C LEU A 179 20.26 -4.22 -18.18
N TYR A 180 19.22 -3.40 -18.39
CA TYR A 180 19.07 -2.59 -19.61
C TYR A 180 20.26 -1.65 -19.83
N MET A 181 20.70 -0.95 -18.79
CA MET A 181 21.88 -0.08 -18.87
C MET A 181 23.15 -0.87 -19.21
N GLY A 182 23.36 -2.03 -18.58
CA GLY A 182 24.47 -2.92 -18.85
C GLY A 182 24.53 -3.38 -20.30
N LEU A 183 23.39 -3.84 -20.82
CA LEU A 183 23.24 -4.25 -22.21
C LEU A 183 23.47 -3.09 -23.18
N ARG A 184 22.81 -1.95 -22.94
CA ARG A 184 22.93 -0.76 -23.81
C ARG A 184 24.33 -0.19 -23.87
N ARG A 185 25.08 -0.22 -22.74
CA ARG A 185 26.43 0.33 -22.63
C ARG A 185 27.51 -0.71 -22.90
N GLY A 186 27.18 -1.99 -23.04
CA GLY A 186 28.13 -3.08 -23.15
C GLY A 186 29.05 -3.19 -21.92
N SER A 187 28.58 -2.80 -20.74
CA SER A 187 29.36 -2.75 -19.50
C SER A 187 28.69 -3.51 -18.36
N ARG A 188 29.43 -4.44 -17.75
CA ARG A 188 28.98 -5.16 -16.55
C ARG A 188 28.92 -4.29 -15.27
N GLU A 189 29.64 -3.16 -15.26
CA GLU A 189 29.67 -2.27 -14.08
C GLU A 189 28.29 -1.77 -13.64
N CYS A 190 27.35 -1.67 -14.58
CA CYS A 190 25.98 -1.29 -14.26
C CYS A 190 25.24 -2.35 -13.42
N ILE A 191 25.73 -3.59 -13.42
CA ILE A 191 25.08 -4.74 -12.76
C ILE A 191 25.78 -5.09 -11.45
N SER A 192 27.07 -4.77 -11.34
CA SER A 192 27.94 -5.21 -10.23
C SER A 192 28.05 -4.22 -9.05
N LYS A 193 27.23 -3.14 -9.04
CA LYS A 193 27.24 -2.14 -7.95
C LYS A 193 25.99 -2.20 -7.14
#